data_e869b5b5ea288918baa6b88f2c918713
#
_entry.id   e869b5b5ea288918baa6b88f2c918713
#
_cell.length_a   1.000
_cell.length_b   1.000
_cell.length_c   1.000
_cell.angle_alpha   90.00
_cell.angle_beta   90.00
_cell.angle_gamma   90.00
#
_symmetry.space_group_name_H-M   'P 1'
#
loop_
_entity.id
_entity.type
_entity.pdbx_description
1 polymer ?
#
loop_
_entity_poly.entity_id
_entity_poly.type
_entity_poly.pdbx_seq_one_letter_code
_entity_poly.pdbx_strand_id
1 'polypeptide(L)'
;KGKNKGVIKFKDGGKISGENLFTKILLKKGKFLENLKKMFHLFNSLDKNILEIGDYQIIIPYLNGGLFRPDVLEQDLDIKLKDEQWEEIFDFLNSYHWIIEDVKATEENEEKILTPEILGHVYERSVVEWESEGFEKEAENAVKKITERKKKGVYYTPESITDYISNNTIIPYLLDKLGNKYASFDELIESKNKKDMKEVIKMLDEIKVLDPACGSGAFLIKASEVILGLKRRLNYELKEKKNFYNLKLDIITENIYGVDILAGAIEISKLRLWLWLISDFEESKNEIKALPNMEY
;
A
#
# COMPACT_ATOMS: atom_id res chain seq x y z
N LYS A 1 17.59 -11.37 -2.71
CA LYS A 1 17.57 -12.32 -1.57
C LYS A 1 17.72 -11.52 -0.27
N GLY A 2 16.75 -10.65 0.04
CA GLY A 2 16.61 -10.00 1.33
C GLY A 2 16.19 -11.06 2.35
N LYS A 3 17.02 -11.31 3.35
CA LYS A 3 16.66 -12.14 4.49
C LYS A 3 15.69 -11.34 5.37
N ASN A 4 14.40 -11.37 5.06
CA ASN A 4 13.37 -10.97 6.01
C ASN A 4 13.42 -11.98 7.16
N LYS A 5 14.12 -11.63 8.20
CA LYS A 5 14.09 -12.32 9.47
C LYS A 5 12.82 -11.88 10.20
N GLY A 6 11.66 -12.34 9.75
CA GLY A 6 10.47 -12.28 10.56
C GLY A 6 10.78 -12.93 11.90
N VAL A 7 10.46 -12.26 13.00
CA VAL A 7 10.87 -12.69 14.34
C VAL A 7 9.87 -13.72 14.86
N ILE A 8 9.78 -14.86 14.14
CA ILE A 8 9.05 -16.02 14.63
C ILE A 8 10.05 -16.85 15.44
N LYS A 9 9.82 -16.95 16.74
CA LYS A 9 10.64 -17.77 17.62
C LYS A 9 9.86 -19.00 18.05
N PHE A 10 10.50 -20.14 18.06
CA PHE A 10 10.01 -21.29 18.81
C PHE A 10 10.23 -21.05 20.31
N LYS A 11 9.43 -21.69 21.16
CA LYS A 11 9.64 -21.66 22.62
C LYS A 11 11.02 -22.23 23.01
N ASP A 12 11.59 -23.12 22.18
CA ASP A 12 12.92 -23.69 22.29
C ASP A 12 14.04 -22.87 21.62
N GLY A 13 13.74 -21.69 21.07
CA GLY A 13 14.71 -20.78 20.46
C GLY A 13 14.95 -20.97 18.95
N GLY A 14 14.25 -21.88 18.27
CA GLY A 14 14.27 -22.03 16.81
C GLY A 14 13.69 -20.79 16.09
N LYS A 15 14.03 -20.61 14.80
CA LYS A 15 13.54 -19.51 13.94
C LYS A 15 12.92 -20.06 12.66
N ILE A 16 11.78 -19.52 12.24
CA ILE A 16 11.17 -19.80 10.94
C ILE A 16 11.21 -18.53 10.08
N SER A 17 11.40 -18.68 8.75
CA SER A 17 11.27 -17.57 7.81
C SER A 17 9.80 -17.17 7.65
N GLY A 18 9.53 -15.87 7.42
CA GLY A 18 8.19 -15.31 7.35
C GLY A 18 7.27 -15.91 6.27
N GLU A 19 7.86 -16.52 5.22
CA GLU A 19 7.13 -17.18 4.12
C GLU A 19 6.21 -18.33 4.53
N ASN A 20 6.35 -18.83 5.77
CA ASN A 20 5.59 -19.99 6.26
C ASN A 20 4.62 -19.66 7.38
N LEU A 21 4.42 -18.38 7.71
CA LEU A 21 3.57 -17.97 8.83
C LEU A 21 2.12 -18.44 8.65
N PHE A 22 1.51 -18.09 7.51
CA PHE A 22 0.10 -18.40 7.26
C PHE A 22 -0.11 -19.89 7.03
N THR A 23 0.64 -20.51 6.10
CA THR A 23 0.42 -21.89 5.67
C THR A 23 0.87 -22.92 6.69
N LYS A 24 1.98 -22.69 7.38
CA LYS A 24 2.54 -23.69 8.31
C LYS A 24 2.15 -23.50 9.76
N ILE A 25 1.82 -22.31 10.17
CA ILE A 25 1.53 -22.01 11.57
C ILE A 25 0.05 -21.73 11.78
N LEU A 26 -0.52 -20.76 11.07
CA LEU A 26 -1.90 -20.36 11.30
C LEU A 26 -2.89 -21.43 10.84
N LEU A 27 -2.67 -22.05 9.67
CA LEU A 27 -3.56 -23.10 9.13
C LEU A 27 -3.39 -24.46 9.84
N LYS A 28 -2.15 -24.93 10.00
CA LYS A 28 -1.90 -26.30 10.50
C LYS A 28 -2.27 -26.57 11.96
N LYS A 29 -2.50 -25.52 12.77
CA LYS A 29 -2.86 -25.69 14.19
C LYS A 29 -4.35 -25.57 14.47
N GLY A 30 -5.19 -25.48 13.43
CA GLY A 30 -6.64 -25.26 13.53
C GLY A 30 -7.00 -23.87 14.02
N LYS A 31 -8.29 -23.52 13.95
CA LYS A 31 -8.80 -22.22 14.39
C LYS A 31 -8.14 -21.02 13.68
N PHE A 32 -7.95 -21.14 12.36
CA PHE A 32 -7.26 -20.14 11.55
C PHE A 32 -7.83 -18.73 11.76
N LEU A 33 -9.14 -18.56 11.61
CA LEU A 33 -9.80 -17.25 11.75
C LEU A 33 -9.63 -16.66 13.15
N GLU A 34 -9.71 -17.48 14.21
CA GLU A 34 -9.49 -17.04 15.59
C GLU A 34 -8.06 -16.52 15.79
N ASN A 35 -7.07 -17.23 15.25
CA ASN A 35 -5.67 -16.85 15.32
C ASN A 35 -5.38 -15.59 14.50
N LEU A 36 -6.01 -15.45 13.32
CA LEU A 36 -5.90 -14.26 12.47
C LEU A 36 -6.49 -13.03 13.17
N LYS A 37 -7.67 -13.14 13.78
CA LYS A 37 -8.30 -12.07 14.56
C LYS A 37 -7.43 -11.64 15.76
N LYS A 38 -6.83 -12.60 16.46
CA LYS A 38 -5.87 -12.31 17.55
C LYS A 38 -4.65 -11.55 17.02
N MET A 39 -4.12 -11.95 15.88
CA MET A 39 -2.99 -11.27 15.24
C MET A 39 -3.34 -9.82 14.88
N PHE A 40 -4.50 -9.59 14.26
CA PHE A 40 -4.97 -8.23 13.92
C PHE A 40 -5.19 -7.36 15.15
N HIS A 41 -5.73 -7.93 16.23
CA HIS A 41 -5.85 -7.22 17.50
C HIS A 41 -4.48 -6.79 18.05
N LEU A 42 -3.47 -7.65 17.96
CA LEU A 42 -2.11 -7.34 18.42
C LEU A 42 -1.43 -6.26 17.57
N PHE A 43 -1.73 -6.16 16.26
CA PHE A 43 -1.26 -5.03 15.44
C PHE A 43 -1.74 -3.67 15.95
N ASN A 44 -2.86 -3.62 16.67
CA ASN A 44 -3.44 -2.41 17.26
C ASN A 44 -3.08 -2.21 18.75
N SER A 45 -2.34 -3.12 19.37
CA SER A 45 -1.99 -3.07 20.78
C SER A 45 -0.59 -2.50 21.01
N LEU A 46 -0.46 -1.61 22.00
CA LEU A 46 0.83 -1.06 22.46
C LEU A 46 1.58 -1.98 23.42
N ASP A 47 0.90 -3.01 23.95
CA ASP A 47 1.48 -3.95 24.91
C ASP A 47 2.37 -4.99 24.23
N LYS A 48 2.93 -5.92 25.04
CA LYS A 48 3.77 -7.03 24.52
C LYS A 48 2.99 -7.84 23.50
N ASN A 49 3.28 -7.58 22.23
CA ASN A 49 2.59 -8.14 21.08
C ASN A 49 3.16 -9.52 20.74
N ILE A 50 2.88 -10.50 21.59
CA ILE A 50 3.28 -11.89 21.36
C ILE A 50 2.03 -12.71 21.07
N LEU A 51 1.96 -13.26 19.86
CA LEU A 51 0.95 -14.24 19.47
C LEU A 51 1.49 -15.64 19.76
N GLU A 52 0.82 -16.39 20.61
CA GLU A 52 1.16 -17.78 20.89
C GLU A 52 0.23 -18.72 20.14
N ILE A 53 0.80 -19.63 19.32
CA ILE A 53 0.07 -20.63 18.56
C ILE A 53 0.78 -21.98 18.74
N GLY A 54 0.24 -22.86 19.58
CA GLY A 54 0.89 -24.12 19.94
C GLY A 54 2.26 -23.86 20.56
N ASP A 55 3.31 -24.38 19.93
CA ASP A 55 4.70 -24.22 20.39
C ASP A 55 5.39 -22.98 19.82
N TYR A 56 4.69 -22.18 19.05
CA TYR A 56 5.25 -20.99 18.40
C TYR A 56 4.93 -19.72 19.19
N GLN A 57 5.92 -18.83 19.26
CA GLN A 57 5.77 -17.46 19.71
C GLN A 57 6.12 -16.51 18.57
N ILE A 58 5.18 -15.66 18.18
CA ILE A 58 5.33 -14.73 17.09
C ILE A 58 5.29 -13.33 17.66
N ILE A 59 6.34 -12.55 17.44
CA ILE A 59 6.36 -11.14 17.81
C ILE A 59 5.63 -10.36 16.73
N ILE A 60 4.53 -9.74 17.10
CA ILE A 60 3.70 -8.92 16.21
C ILE A 60 4.10 -7.46 16.40
N PRO A 61 4.51 -6.72 15.36
CA PRO A 61 4.80 -5.30 15.48
C PRO A 61 3.51 -4.50 15.69
N TYR A 62 3.60 -3.40 16.44
CA TYR A 62 2.50 -2.43 16.52
C TYR A 62 2.43 -1.62 15.23
N LEU A 63 1.31 -1.67 14.53
CA LEU A 63 1.16 -1.02 13.23
C LEU A 63 0.20 0.18 13.21
N ASN A 64 -0.57 0.41 14.25
CA ASN A 64 -1.48 1.55 14.49
C ASN A 64 -1.95 2.35 13.25
N GLY A 65 -2.38 1.69 12.21
CA GLY A 65 -2.83 2.39 10.99
C GLY A 65 -4.35 2.48 10.83
N GLY A 66 -5.11 2.02 11.82
CA GLY A 66 -6.57 1.84 11.67
C GLY A 66 -6.95 0.65 10.77
N LEU A 67 -6.04 0.20 9.90
CA LEU A 67 -6.26 -0.87 8.93
C LEU A 67 -6.71 -2.22 9.53
N PHE A 68 -6.27 -2.52 10.76
CA PHE A 68 -6.57 -3.77 11.46
C PHE A 68 -7.62 -3.59 12.56
N ARG A 69 -8.32 -2.46 12.58
CA ARG A 69 -9.46 -2.27 13.51
C ARG A 69 -10.62 -3.16 13.07
N PRO A 70 -11.31 -3.84 14.01
CA PRO A 70 -12.51 -4.60 13.66
C PRO A 70 -13.54 -3.70 13.00
N ASP A 71 -14.03 -4.08 11.84
CA ASP A 71 -15.17 -3.42 11.19
C ASP A 71 -16.49 -3.84 11.84
N VAL A 72 -17.52 -2.99 11.71
CA VAL A 72 -18.88 -3.31 12.18
C VAL A 72 -19.38 -4.58 11.48
N LEU A 73 -19.09 -4.76 10.21
CA LEU A 73 -19.46 -5.95 9.45
C LEU A 73 -18.81 -7.24 10.00
N GLU A 74 -17.59 -7.16 10.56
CA GLU A 74 -16.94 -8.33 11.18
C GLU A 74 -17.63 -8.77 12.49
N GLN A 75 -18.35 -7.84 13.15
CA GLN A 75 -19.09 -8.15 14.38
C GLN A 75 -20.42 -8.84 14.06
N ASP A 76 -21.04 -8.51 12.95
CA ASP A 76 -22.35 -9.01 12.54
C ASP A 76 -22.25 -10.26 11.64
N LEU A 77 -21.14 -10.47 10.93
CA LEU A 77 -20.92 -11.61 10.06
C LEU A 77 -20.26 -12.78 10.81
N ASP A 78 -21.03 -13.84 11.03
CA ASP A 78 -20.50 -15.12 11.52
C ASP A 78 -19.87 -15.88 10.33
N ILE A 79 -18.61 -15.55 10.01
CA ILE A 79 -17.86 -16.20 8.93
C ILE A 79 -17.57 -17.66 9.32
N LYS A 80 -18.28 -18.60 8.68
CA LYS A 80 -18.20 -20.04 8.96
C LYS A 80 -17.41 -20.80 7.89
N LEU A 81 -16.19 -20.34 7.61
CA LEU A 81 -15.28 -21.11 6.76
C LEU A 81 -14.52 -22.13 7.63
N LYS A 82 -14.47 -23.38 7.14
CA LYS A 82 -13.63 -24.43 7.73
C LYS A 82 -12.16 -24.19 7.41
N ASP A 83 -11.27 -24.76 8.19
CA ASP A 83 -9.83 -24.61 7.98
C ASP A 83 -9.38 -25.12 6.59
N GLU A 84 -10.03 -26.17 6.06
CA GLU A 84 -9.75 -26.70 4.71
C GLU A 84 -10.09 -25.68 3.61
N GLN A 85 -11.17 -24.91 3.76
CA GLN A 85 -11.54 -23.86 2.80
C GLN A 85 -10.55 -22.69 2.86
N TRP A 86 -10.03 -22.37 4.03
CA TRP A 86 -8.95 -21.40 4.16
C TRP A 86 -7.66 -21.89 3.50
N GLU A 87 -7.36 -23.20 3.61
CA GLU A 87 -6.18 -23.79 2.95
C GLU A 87 -6.29 -23.67 1.43
N GLU A 88 -7.42 -23.96 0.83
CA GLU A 88 -7.68 -23.78 -0.61
C GLU A 88 -7.49 -22.30 -1.04
N ILE A 89 -8.01 -21.33 -0.27
CA ILE A 89 -7.84 -19.91 -0.54
C ILE A 89 -6.35 -19.52 -0.50
N PHE A 90 -5.61 -19.98 0.51
CA PHE A 90 -4.20 -19.64 0.64
C PHE A 90 -3.32 -20.34 -0.38
N ASP A 91 -3.64 -21.56 -0.77
CA ASP A 91 -2.95 -22.27 -1.86
C ASP A 91 -3.14 -21.55 -3.19
N PHE A 92 -4.35 -21.05 -3.45
CA PHE A 92 -4.62 -20.19 -4.60
C PHE A 92 -3.78 -18.91 -4.54
N LEU A 93 -3.82 -18.16 -3.44
CA LEU A 93 -3.06 -16.93 -3.26
C LEU A 93 -1.53 -17.16 -3.34
N ASN A 94 -1.03 -18.28 -2.80
CA ASN A 94 0.37 -18.66 -2.85
C ASN A 94 0.83 -19.11 -4.25
N SER A 95 -0.11 -19.41 -5.17
CA SER A 95 0.25 -19.71 -6.55
C SER A 95 0.72 -18.48 -7.33
N TYR A 96 0.54 -17.29 -6.78
CA TYR A 96 1.00 -16.02 -7.35
C TYR A 96 2.24 -15.50 -6.63
N HIS A 97 3.05 -14.75 -7.36
CA HIS A 97 4.19 -14.01 -6.79
C HIS A 97 3.74 -12.61 -6.39
N TRP A 98 3.68 -12.36 -5.08
CA TRP A 98 3.35 -11.06 -4.52
C TRP A 98 4.60 -10.18 -4.49
N ILE A 99 4.57 -9.07 -5.21
CA ILE A 99 5.67 -8.11 -5.26
C ILE A 99 5.16 -6.80 -4.69
N ILE A 100 5.84 -6.29 -3.66
CA ILE A 100 5.55 -4.99 -3.03
C ILE A 100 6.39 -3.88 -3.68
N GLU A 101 7.54 -4.23 -4.29
CA GLU A 101 8.44 -3.32 -4.98
C GLU A 101 8.13 -3.28 -6.47
N ASP A 102 8.41 -2.13 -7.12
CA ASP A 102 8.42 -2.01 -8.58
C ASP A 102 9.59 -2.81 -9.19
N VAL A 103 9.51 -4.12 -9.12
CA VAL A 103 10.41 -4.99 -9.87
C VAL A 103 9.83 -5.13 -11.27
N LYS A 104 10.54 -4.63 -12.28
CA LYS A 104 10.19 -4.92 -13.67
C LYS A 104 10.08 -6.43 -13.83
N ALA A 105 8.90 -6.90 -14.17
CA ALA A 105 8.64 -8.29 -14.45
C ALA A 105 9.64 -8.76 -15.52
N THR A 106 10.24 -9.92 -15.32
CA THR A 106 10.99 -10.60 -16.38
C THR A 106 9.99 -11.39 -17.23
N GLU A 107 10.19 -11.47 -18.53
CA GLU A 107 9.27 -12.10 -19.50
C GLU A 107 8.78 -13.51 -19.10
N GLU A 108 9.52 -14.23 -18.26
CA GLU A 108 9.16 -15.58 -17.80
C GLU A 108 8.13 -15.62 -16.65
N ASN A 109 7.85 -14.50 -15.96
CA ASN A 109 7.04 -14.49 -14.74
C ASN A 109 5.83 -13.52 -14.80
N GLU A 110 5.57 -12.83 -15.91
CA GLU A 110 4.53 -11.79 -15.99
C GLU A 110 3.13 -12.26 -15.63
N GLU A 111 2.76 -13.49 -15.97
CA GLU A 111 1.40 -14.01 -15.80
C GLU A 111 1.01 -14.31 -14.33
N LYS A 112 1.97 -14.34 -13.40
CA LYS A 112 1.73 -14.74 -12.00
C LYS A 112 2.13 -13.68 -10.96
N ILE A 113 2.43 -12.47 -11.41
CA ILE A 113 2.84 -11.37 -10.52
C ILE A 113 1.60 -10.61 -10.07
N LEU A 114 1.44 -10.46 -8.76
CA LEU A 114 0.43 -9.60 -8.14
C LEU A 114 1.12 -8.41 -7.46
N THR A 115 0.77 -7.20 -7.92
CA THR A 115 1.24 -5.95 -7.35
C THR A 115 0.13 -5.32 -6.49
N PRO A 116 0.43 -4.36 -5.60
CA PRO A 116 -0.59 -3.61 -4.87
C PRO A 116 -1.62 -2.89 -5.75
N GLU A 117 -1.30 -2.65 -7.02
CA GLU A 117 -2.19 -2.07 -8.01
C GLU A 117 -3.43 -2.95 -8.26
N ILE A 118 -3.25 -4.27 -8.27
CA ILE A 118 -4.33 -5.24 -8.43
C ILE A 118 -5.40 -5.10 -7.34
N LEU A 119 -5.04 -4.70 -6.12
CA LEU A 119 -6.01 -4.46 -5.05
C LEU A 119 -7.01 -3.37 -5.46
N GLY A 120 -6.55 -2.30 -6.11
CA GLY A 120 -7.40 -1.26 -6.64
C GLY A 120 -8.35 -1.80 -7.71
N HIS A 121 -7.82 -2.56 -8.68
CA HIS A 121 -8.62 -3.16 -9.75
C HIS A 121 -9.69 -4.12 -9.22
N VAL A 122 -9.32 -5.01 -8.29
CA VAL A 122 -10.26 -5.97 -7.70
C VAL A 122 -11.34 -5.24 -6.93
N TYR A 123 -10.95 -4.25 -6.11
CA TYR A 123 -11.91 -3.45 -5.36
C TYR A 123 -12.93 -2.78 -6.28
N GLU A 124 -12.47 -2.04 -7.29
CA GLU A 124 -13.35 -1.30 -8.20
C GLU A 124 -14.28 -2.21 -9.03
N ARG A 125 -13.84 -3.44 -9.33
CA ARG A 125 -14.71 -4.45 -9.94
C ARG A 125 -15.73 -5.01 -8.94
N SER A 126 -15.29 -5.32 -7.72
CA SER A 126 -16.09 -5.99 -6.69
C SER A 126 -17.16 -5.08 -6.09
N VAL A 127 -16.85 -3.80 -5.83
CA VAL A 127 -17.81 -2.84 -5.27
C VAL A 127 -19.07 -2.72 -6.12
N VAL A 128 -18.93 -2.81 -7.43
CA VAL A 128 -20.07 -2.77 -8.34
C VAL A 128 -20.91 -4.04 -8.28
N GLU A 129 -20.26 -5.18 -7.99
CA GLU A 129 -20.94 -6.47 -7.87
C GLU A 129 -21.69 -6.59 -6.53
N TRP A 130 -21.07 -6.16 -5.42
CA TRP A 130 -21.64 -6.30 -4.08
C TRP A 130 -22.77 -5.30 -3.80
N GLU A 131 -22.68 -4.07 -4.28
CA GLU A 131 -23.72 -3.07 -4.08
C GLU A 131 -24.90 -3.18 -5.05
N SER A 132 -24.77 -4.01 -6.12
CA SER A 132 -25.87 -4.32 -7.05
C SER A 132 -26.65 -5.57 -6.67
N GLU A 133 -26.34 -6.26 -5.58
CA GLU A 133 -27.01 -7.46 -5.15
C GLU A 133 -28.26 -7.21 -4.33
N GLY A 134 -29.32 -7.34 -5.08
CA GLY A 134 -30.28 -8.40 -4.87
C GLY A 134 -30.08 -9.56 -5.88
N PHE A 135 -29.94 -10.70 -5.35
CA PHE A 135 -29.69 -11.98 -6.01
C PHE A 135 -30.80 -12.42 -6.97
N GLU A 136 -31.06 -11.74 -8.12
CA GLU A 136 -31.90 -12.35 -9.16
C GLU A 136 -31.64 -11.75 -10.54
N LYS A 137 -31.32 -12.65 -11.51
CA LYS A 137 -31.34 -12.56 -12.98
C LYS A 137 -30.11 -11.98 -13.70
N GLU A 138 -29.30 -12.91 -14.24
CA GLU A 138 -27.96 -12.66 -14.81
C GLU A 138 -27.87 -11.78 -16.07
N ALA A 139 -28.86 -11.67 -16.91
CA ALA A 139 -28.76 -10.94 -18.18
C ALA A 139 -29.22 -9.44 -18.12
N GLU A 140 -30.25 -9.14 -17.36
CA GLU A 140 -30.67 -7.74 -17.09
C GLU A 140 -29.67 -7.00 -16.17
N ASN A 141 -28.90 -7.74 -15.40
CA ASN A 141 -27.94 -7.21 -14.45
C ASN A 141 -26.69 -6.60 -15.10
N ALA A 142 -26.24 -7.06 -16.27
CA ALA A 142 -25.06 -6.51 -16.93
C ALA A 142 -25.24 -5.05 -17.35
N VAL A 143 -26.42 -4.69 -17.89
CA VAL A 143 -26.74 -3.32 -18.29
C VAL A 143 -26.97 -2.44 -17.07
N LYS A 144 -27.62 -2.96 -16.03
CA LYS A 144 -27.77 -2.29 -14.72
C LYS A 144 -26.41 -2.04 -14.05
N LYS A 145 -25.53 -3.03 -14.03
CA LYS A 145 -24.16 -2.94 -13.47
C LYS A 145 -23.34 -1.83 -14.15
N ILE A 146 -23.40 -1.71 -15.49
CA ILE A 146 -22.74 -0.62 -16.24
C ILE A 146 -23.33 0.75 -15.89
N THR A 147 -24.65 0.82 -15.67
CA THR A 147 -25.35 2.06 -15.33
C THR A 147 -25.03 2.50 -13.89
N GLU A 148 -24.93 1.57 -12.96
CA GLU A 148 -24.54 1.85 -11.56
C GLU A 148 -23.07 2.30 -11.45
N ARG A 149 -22.14 1.67 -12.18
CA ARG A 149 -20.75 2.14 -12.33
C ARG A 149 -20.69 3.58 -12.78
N LYS A 150 -21.44 3.92 -13.83
CA LYS A 150 -21.51 5.28 -14.36
C LYS A 150 -22.09 6.26 -13.35
N LYS A 151 -23.07 5.84 -12.56
CA LYS A 151 -23.68 6.70 -11.52
C LYS A 151 -22.76 6.96 -10.35
N LYS A 152 -21.92 5.99 -9.94
CA LYS A 152 -21.01 6.10 -8.79
C LYS A 152 -19.64 6.63 -9.17
N GLY A 153 -19.34 6.80 -10.47
CA GLY A 153 -18.05 7.33 -10.93
C GLY A 153 -16.86 6.43 -10.63
N VAL A 154 -17.09 5.12 -10.41
CA VAL A 154 -16.02 4.16 -10.12
C VAL A 154 -15.29 3.80 -11.41
N TYR A 155 -14.16 4.44 -11.66
CA TYR A 155 -13.30 4.22 -12.81
C TYR A 155 -11.85 4.06 -12.38
N TYR A 156 -11.26 2.95 -12.77
CA TYR A 156 -9.81 2.78 -12.64
C TYR A 156 -9.09 3.60 -13.70
N THR A 157 -8.15 4.43 -13.27
CA THR A 157 -7.30 5.19 -14.17
C THR A 157 -6.00 4.40 -14.39
N PRO A 158 -5.67 4.01 -15.65
CA PRO A 158 -4.44 3.27 -15.96
C PRO A 158 -3.19 3.99 -15.47
N GLU A 159 -2.19 3.23 -15.04
CA GLU A 159 -0.93 3.75 -14.51
C GLU A 159 -0.23 4.72 -15.47
N SER A 160 -0.23 4.43 -16.77
CA SER A 160 0.36 5.31 -17.79
C SER A 160 -0.25 6.71 -17.81
N ILE A 161 -1.56 6.83 -17.51
CA ILE A 161 -2.28 8.11 -17.46
C ILE A 161 -1.95 8.84 -16.16
N THR A 162 -1.98 8.15 -15.02
CA THR A 162 -1.65 8.76 -13.73
C THR A 162 -0.19 9.20 -13.67
N ASP A 163 0.71 8.44 -14.27
CA ASP A 163 2.13 8.79 -14.41
C ASP A 163 2.32 10.04 -15.28
N TYR A 164 1.70 10.05 -16.47
CA TYR A 164 1.77 11.20 -17.38
C TYR A 164 1.26 12.48 -16.71
N ILE A 165 0.09 12.43 -16.08
CA ILE A 165 -0.52 13.60 -15.44
C ILE A 165 0.32 14.07 -14.25
N SER A 166 0.78 13.17 -13.38
CA SER A 166 1.55 13.53 -12.20
C SER A 166 2.89 14.17 -12.58
N ASN A 167 3.62 13.60 -13.53
CA ASN A 167 4.90 14.18 -14.00
C ASN A 167 4.69 15.54 -14.69
N ASN A 168 3.67 15.66 -15.55
CA ASN A 168 3.41 16.89 -16.29
C ASN A 168 2.66 17.97 -15.47
N THR A 169 2.38 17.70 -14.20
CA THR A 169 1.84 18.69 -13.26
C THR A 169 2.90 19.11 -12.25
N ILE A 170 3.52 18.15 -11.56
CA ILE A 170 4.45 18.44 -10.46
C ILE A 170 5.73 19.10 -10.97
N ILE A 171 6.36 18.54 -12.01
CA ILE A 171 7.63 19.06 -12.52
C ILE A 171 7.50 20.49 -13.09
N PRO A 172 6.53 20.78 -14.00
CA PRO A 172 6.35 22.15 -14.48
C PRO A 172 6.01 23.14 -13.37
N TYR A 173 5.22 22.75 -12.37
CA TYR A 173 4.91 23.59 -11.21
C TYR A 173 6.20 24.02 -10.47
N LEU A 174 7.12 23.07 -10.21
CA LEU A 174 8.39 23.36 -9.54
C LEU A 174 9.28 24.29 -10.38
N LEU A 175 9.37 24.05 -11.68
CA LEU A 175 10.17 24.86 -12.60
C LEU A 175 9.61 26.30 -12.74
N ASP A 176 8.29 26.43 -12.78
CA ASP A 176 7.63 27.74 -12.80
C ASP A 176 7.92 28.53 -11.52
N LYS A 177 7.84 27.89 -10.35
CA LYS A 177 8.21 28.48 -9.06
C LYS A 177 9.67 28.93 -8.98
N LEU A 178 10.57 28.28 -9.73
CA LEU A 178 11.95 28.72 -9.90
C LEU A 178 12.09 29.88 -10.93
N GLY A 179 10.99 30.38 -11.47
CA GLY A 179 10.97 31.43 -12.49
C GLY A 179 11.37 30.94 -13.87
N ASN A 180 11.09 29.68 -14.18
CA ASN A 180 11.40 29.03 -15.47
C ASN A 180 12.86 29.17 -15.91
N LYS A 181 13.79 29.13 -14.95
CA LYS A 181 15.26 29.20 -15.21
C LYS A 181 15.78 28.00 -15.97
N TYR A 182 15.08 26.86 -15.93
CA TYR A 182 15.44 25.59 -16.52
C TYR A 182 14.28 25.09 -17.37
N ALA A 183 14.56 24.57 -18.56
CA ALA A 183 13.55 24.00 -19.44
C ALA A 183 13.07 22.63 -18.99
N SER A 184 13.87 21.92 -18.16
CA SER A 184 13.54 20.60 -17.63
C SER A 184 14.18 20.39 -16.24
N PHE A 185 13.69 19.34 -15.54
CA PHE A 185 14.32 18.93 -14.28
C PHE A 185 15.74 18.36 -14.51
N ASP A 186 15.99 17.75 -15.66
CA ASP A 186 17.34 17.26 -16.02
C ASP A 186 18.32 18.41 -16.18
N GLU A 187 17.91 19.50 -16.83
CA GLU A 187 18.73 20.70 -16.95
C GLU A 187 19.07 21.33 -15.58
N LEU A 188 18.13 21.36 -14.63
CA LEU A 188 18.41 21.75 -13.25
C LEU A 188 19.50 20.86 -12.64
N ILE A 189 19.41 19.54 -12.79
CA ILE A 189 20.41 18.60 -12.27
C ILE A 189 21.76 18.81 -12.92
N GLU A 190 21.82 18.98 -14.23
CA GLU A 190 23.05 19.20 -15.02
C GLU A 190 23.72 20.53 -14.68
N SER A 191 22.95 21.54 -14.33
CA SER A 191 23.46 22.86 -13.93
C SER A 191 24.38 22.84 -12.70
N LYS A 192 24.27 21.78 -11.88
CA LYS A 192 24.97 21.63 -10.58
C LYS A 192 24.74 22.80 -9.63
N ASN A 193 23.68 23.58 -9.83
CA ASN A 193 23.34 24.71 -8.98
C ASN A 193 22.71 24.23 -7.66
N LYS A 194 23.54 24.05 -6.65
CA LYS A 194 23.13 23.54 -5.34
C LYS A 194 22.11 24.42 -4.63
N LYS A 195 22.09 25.74 -4.90
CA LYS A 195 21.13 26.66 -4.30
C LYS A 195 19.73 26.36 -4.82
N ASP A 196 19.57 26.30 -6.14
CA ASP A 196 18.28 26.04 -6.77
C ASP A 196 17.81 24.61 -6.47
N MET A 197 18.71 23.61 -6.42
CA MET A 197 18.39 22.24 -5.99
C MET A 197 17.82 22.19 -4.56
N LYS A 198 18.41 22.93 -3.61
CA LYS A 198 17.91 23.00 -2.23
C LYS A 198 16.58 23.74 -2.14
N GLU A 199 16.38 24.75 -2.97
CA GLU A 199 15.10 25.45 -3.08
C GLU A 199 13.99 24.51 -3.57
N VAL A 200 14.28 23.67 -4.58
CA VAL A 200 13.31 22.65 -5.06
C VAL A 200 13.04 21.59 -3.99
N ILE A 201 14.02 21.15 -3.20
CA ILE A 201 13.76 20.24 -2.08
C ILE A 201 12.76 20.87 -1.10
N LYS A 202 12.97 22.15 -0.74
CA LYS A 202 12.05 22.87 0.14
C LYS A 202 10.64 22.94 -0.48
N MET A 203 10.53 23.26 -1.76
CA MET A 203 9.23 23.25 -2.45
C MET A 203 8.57 21.86 -2.43
N LEU A 204 9.36 20.78 -2.61
CA LEU A 204 8.89 19.40 -2.52
C LEU A 204 8.48 18.99 -1.09
N ASP A 205 9.05 19.61 -0.06
CA ASP A 205 8.61 19.41 1.33
C ASP A 205 7.28 20.13 1.62
N GLU A 206 7.04 21.26 0.97
CA GLU A 206 5.87 22.12 1.19
C GLU A 206 4.69 21.83 0.25
N ILE A 207 4.91 21.16 -0.90
CA ILE A 207 3.87 20.91 -1.89
C ILE A 207 2.73 20.07 -1.30
N LYS A 208 1.49 20.43 -1.61
CA LYS A 208 0.29 19.68 -1.24
C LYS A 208 -0.41 19.20 -2.51
N VAL A 209 -0.64 17.89 -2.59
CA VAL A 209 -1.35 17.24 -3.68
C VAL A 209 -2.68 16.72 -3.15
N LEU A 210 -3.78 17.21 -3.69
CA LEU A 210 -5.12 16.79 -3.33
C LEU A 210 -5.78 16.08 -4.51
N ASP A 211 -6.26 14.87 -4.27
CA ASP A 211 -7.19 14.19 -5.16
C ASP A 211 -8.60 14.16 -4.51
N PRO A 212 -9.56 14.96 -5.01
CA PRO A 212 -10.87 15.09 -4.40
C PRO A 212 -11.83 13.92 -4.74
N ALA A 213 -11.38 12.95 -5.53
CA ALA A 213 -12.12 11.73 -5.90
C ALA A 213 -11.14 10.57 -6.07
N CYS A 214 -10.37 10.29 -5.01
CA CYS A 214 -9.15 9.50 -5.11
C CYS A 214 -9.38 8.01 -5.41
N GLY A 215 -10.60 7.49 -5.25
CA GLY A 215 -10.89 6.08 -5.47
C GLY A 215 -9.95 5.19 -4.64
N SER A 216 -9.38 4.20 -5.29
CA SER A 216 -8.36 3.31 -4.70
C SER A 216 -6.95 3.93 -4.59
N GLY A 217 -6.78 5.22 -4.82
CA GLY A 217 -5.55 5.98 -4.59
C GLY A 217 -4.50 5.92 -5.71
N ALA A 218 -4.90 5.65 -6.95
CA ALA A 218 -3.96 5.54 -8.07
C ALA A 218 -3.13 6.82 -8.30
N PHE A 219 -3.78 7.99 -8.32
CA PHE A 219 -3.08 9.27 -8.42
C PHE A 219 -2.24 9.60 -7.18
N LEU A 220 -2.73 9.26 -5.97
CA LEU A 220 -2.00 9.52 -4.74
C LEU A 220 -0.68 8.75 -4.70
N ILE A 221 -0.70 7.47 -5.07
CA ILE A 221 0.51 6.65 -5.17
C ILE A 221 1.46 7.25 -6.20
N LYS A 222 0.98 7.54 -7.42
CA LYS A 222 1.84 8.03 -8.50
C LYS A 222 2.44 9.42 -8.19
N ALA A 223 1.66 10.33 -7.61
CA ALA A 223 2.18 11.62 -7.14
C ALA A 223 3.27 11.43 -6.06
N SER A 224 3.06 10.48 -5.12
CA SER A 224 4.06 10.14 -4.10
C SER A 224 5.36 9.61 -4.72
N GLU A 225 5.27 8.75 -5.74
CA GLU A 225 6.43 8.23 -6.47
C GLU A 225 7.20 9.32 -7.21
N VAL A 226 6.49 10.24 -7.88
CA VAL A 226 7.12 11.38 -8.56
C VAL A 226 7.86 12.26 -7.55
N ILE A 227 7.22 12.65 -6.44
CA ILE A 227 7.86 13.46 -5.39
C ILE A 227 9.08 12.73 -4.81
N LEU A 228 8.96 11.43 -4.51
CA LEU A 228 10.06 10.62 -4.00
C LEU A 228 11.22 10.55 -5.00
N GLY A 229 10.92 10.30 -6.28
CA GLY A 229 11.92 10.23 -7.35
C GLY A 229 12.72 11.53 -7.49
N LEU A 230 12.03 12.69 -7.46
CA LEU A 230 12.66 14.00 -7.51
C LEU A 230 13.53 14.27 -6.26
N LYS A 231 13.01 13.99 -5.05
CA LYS A 231 13.77 14.12 -3.79
C LYS A 231 15.00 13.19 -3.79
N ARG A 232 14.90 11.96 -4.28
CA ARG A 232 16.05 11.01 -4.36
C ARG A 232 17.15 11.53 -5.28
N ARG A 233 16.79 12.01 -6.48
CA ARG A 233 17.76 12.58 -7.44
C ARG A 233 18.47 13.80 -6.89
N LEU A 234 17.73 14.74 -6.27
CA LEU A 234 18.33 15.95 -5.66
C LEU A 234 19.24 15.61 -4.49
N ASN A 235 18.83 14.74 -3.58
CA ASN A 235 19.65 14.30 -2.45
C ASN A 235 20.94 13.59 -2.92
N TYR A 236 20.86 12.79 -3.99
CA TYR A 236 22.04 12.15 -4.59
C TYR A 236 23.06 13.21 -5.09
N GLU A 237 22.61 14.22 -5.84
CA GLU A 237 23.45 15.28 -6.37
C GLU A 237 24.03 16.17 -5.27
N LEU A 238 23.29 16.42 -4.21
CA LEU A 238 23.75 17.17 -3.04
C LEU A 238 24.63 16.35 -2.10
N LYS A 239 24.79 15.05 -2.36
CA LYS A 239 25.49 14.07 -1.51
C LYS A 239 24.88 13.97 -0.10
N GLU A 240 23.57 14.18 0.02
CA GLU A 240 22.82 14.03 1.26
C GLU A 240 22.31 12.59 1.38
N LYS A 241 22.65 11.93 2.51
CA LYS A 241 22.13 10.60 2.81
C LYS A 241 20.80 10.72 3.54
N LYS A 242 19.72 10.37 2.87
CA LYS A 242 18.38 10.32 3.46
C LYS A 242 17.89 8.86 3.51
N ASN A 243 17.14 8.55 4.56
CA ASN A 243 16.46 7.27 4.67
C ASN A 243 15.19 7.29 3.84
N PHE A 244 15.02 6.34 2.92
CA PHE A 244 13.89 6.32 1.99
C PHE A 244 12.56 6.07 2.70
N TYR A 245 12.53 5.22 3.71
CA TYR A 245 11.34 5.03 4.53
C TYR A 245 10.86 6.35 5.16
N ASN A 246 11.78 7.13 5.73
CA ASN A 246 11.42 8.43 6.30
C ASN A 246 10.94 9.41 5.23
N LEU A 247 11.57 9.45 4.04
CA LEU A 247 11.09 10.29 2.93
C LEU A 247 9.69 9.90 2.49
N LYS A 248 9.38 8.61 2.38
CA LYS A 248 8.04 8.13 2.07
C LYS A 248 7.03 8.48 3.16
N LEU A 249 7.43 8.32 4.42
CA LEU A 249 6.59 8.69 5.57
C LEU A 249 6.23 10.18 5.53
N ASP A 250 7.23 11.05 5.34
CA ASP A 250 7.03 12.50 5.24
C ASP A 250 6.09 12.85 4.06
N ILE A 251 6.23 12.18 2.91
CA ILE A 251 5.37 12.40 1.74
C ILE A 251 3.91 12.04 2.08
N ILE A 252 3.67 10.88 2.69
CA ILE A 252 2.31 10.44 3.04
C ILE A 252 1.66 11.40 4.04
N THR A 253 2.43 11.86 5.05
CA THR A 253 1.88 12.68 6.14
C THR A 253 1.74 14.14 5.78
N GLU A 254 2.62 14.65 4.92
CA GLU A 254 2.72 16.09 4.69
C GLU A 254 2.29 16.52 3.29
N ASN A 255 2.45 15.67 2.27
CA ASN A 255 2.24 16.09 0.89
C ASN A 255 0.93 15.62 0.29
N ILE A 256 0.40 14.44 0.67
CA ILE A 256 -0.67 13.73 -0.04
C ILE A 256 -1.99 13.79 0.71
N TYR A 257 -3.06 14.18 0.00
CA TYR A 257 -4.42 14.30 0.52
C TYR A 257 -5.39 13.65 -0.47
N GLY A 258 -6.25 12.77 0.02
CA GLY A 258 -7.27 12.10 -0.78
C GLY A 258 -8.64 12.21 -0.13
N VAL A 259 -9.67 12.42 -0.94
CA VAL A 259 -11.07 12.40 -0.52
C VAL A 259 -11.84 11.50 -1.46
N ASP A 260 -12.76 10.70 -0.94
CA ASP A 260 -13.70 9.92 -1.73
C ASP A 260 -15.03 9.78 -0.97
N ILE A 261 -16.11 9.59 -1.72
CA ILE A 261 -17.45 9.36 -1.14
C ILE A 261 -17.62 7.92 -0.64
N LEU A 262 -16.78 6.99 -1.12
CA LEU A 262 -16.82 5.58 -0.76
C LEU A 262 -15.78 5.28 0.32
N ALA A 263 -16.23 4.99 1.54
CA ALA A 263 -15.34 4.66 2.65
C ALA A 263 -14.40 3.48 2.33
N GLY A 264 -14.91 2.44 1.64
CA GLY A 264 -14.10 1.30 1.20
C GLY A 264 -12.98 1.69 0.22
N ALA A 265 -13.20 2.69 -0.66
CA ALA A 265 -12.16 3.21 -1.55
C ALA A 265 -11.01 3.83 -0.74
N ILE A 266 -11.33 4.61 0.29
CA ILE A 266 -10.36 5.21 1.19
C ILE A 266 -9.55 4.13 1.92
N GLU A 267 -10.18 3.05 2.41
CA GLU A 267 -9.45 1.97 3.08
C GLU A 267 -8.48 1.24 2.14
N ILE A 268 -8.85 1.01 0.88
CA ILE A 268 -7.95 0.46 -0.13
C ILE A 268 -6.82 1.43 -0.47
N SER A 269 -7.12 2.73 -0.58
CA SER A 269 -6.10 3.76 -0.81
C SER A 269 -5.07 3.80 0.33
N LYS A 270 -5.53 3.76 1.58
CA LYS A 270 -4.65 3.67 2.77
C LYS A 270 -3.79 2.41 2.75
N LEU A 271 -4.39 1.26 2.45
CA LEU A 271 -3.66 -0.01 2.35
C LEU A 271 -2.54 0.07 1.30
N ARG A 272 -2.83 0.61 0.12
CA ARG A 272 -1.85 0.76 -0.95
C ARG A 272 -0.72 1.73 -0.58
N LEU A 273 -1.03 2.88 0.01
CA LEU A 273 -0.02 3.83 0.52
C LEU A 273 0.83 3.19 1.61
N TRP A 274 0.24 2.37 2.47
CA TRP A 274 0.97 1.64 3.49
C TRP A 274 1.92 0.60 2.89
N LEU A 275 1.46 -0.19 1.91
CA LEU A 275 2.31 -1.16 1.19
C LEU A 275 3.48 -0.44 0.49
N TRP A 276 3.22 0.70 -0.13
CA TRP A 276 4.25 1.55 -0.73
C TRP A 276 5.26 2.05 0.31
N LEU A 277 4.81 2.44 1.51
CA LEU A 277 5.70 2.88 2.60
C LEU A 277 6.65 1.77 3.04
N ILE A 278 6.12 0.56 3.28
CA ILE A 278 6.90 -0.55 3.83
C ILE A 278 7.84 -1.21 2.82
N SER A 279 7.68 -0.97 1.52
CA SER A 279 8.54 -1.57 0.49
C SER A 279 10.02 -1.22 0.66
N ASP A 280 10.35 -0.04 1.20
CA ASP A 280 11.72 0.38 1.53
C ASP A 280 12.09 0.20 3.02
N PHE A 281 11.31 -0.59 3.76
CA PHE A 281 11.60 -0.84 5.16
C PHE A 281 12.77 -1.79 5.34
N GLU A 282 13.88 -1.31 5.86
CA GLU A 282 15.03 -2.11 6.27
C GLU A 282 15.06 -2.27 7.80
N GLU A 283 14.76 -3.46 8.30
CA GLU A 283 14.69 -3.80 9.73
C GLU A 283 15.97 -3.44 10.51
N SER A 284 17.13 -3.46 9.84
CA SER A 284 18.44 -3.16 10.46
C SER A 284 18.70 -1.66 10.67
N LYS A 285 17.93 -0.78 10.02
CA LYS A 285 18.17 0.66 10.00
C LYS A 285 17.01 1.49 10.55
N ASN A 286 15.85 0.89 10.69
CA ASN A 286 14.63 1.58 11.07
C ASN A 286 13.99 0.89 12.28
N GLU A 287 13.60 1.67 13.29
CA GLU A 287 12.58 1.25 14.22
C GLU A 287 11.24 1.28 13.50
N ILE A 288 10.40 0.25 13.67
CA ILE A 288 9.02 0.28 13.17
C ILE A 288 8.31 1.41 13.92
N LYS A 289 8.21 2.56 13.28
CA LYS A 289 7.33 3.61 13.76
C LYS A 289 5.90 3.18 13.46
N ALA A 290 5.00 3.48 14.39
CA ALA A 290 3.58 3.32 14.15
C ALA A 290 3.22 3.96 12.80
N LEU A 291 2.38 3.28 12.03
CA LEU A 291 1.88 3.83 10.78
C LEU A 291 1.18 5.16 11.07
N PRO A 292 1.33 6.16 10.19
CA PRO A 292 0.61 7.40 10.36
C PRO A 292 -0.89 7.10 10.38
N ASN A 293 -1.59 7.71 11.34
CA ASN A 293 -3.03 7.64 11.38
C ASN A 293 -3.53 8.52 10.22
N MET A 294 -3.83 7.89 9.09
CA MET A 294 -4.42 8.58 7.94
C MET A 294 -5.89 8.80 8.26
N GLU A 295 -6.22 9.90 8.95
CA GLU A 295 -7.58 10.29 9.27
C GLU A 295 -8.24 10.99 8.07
N TYR A 296 -9.59 10.93 8.03
CA TYR A 296 -10.43 11.54 7.00
C TYR A 296 -10.40 13.07 7.06
#